data_b544bb5d55dcef6a3fdff4928fff9e80
#
_entry.id   b544bb5d55dcef6a3fdff4928fff9e80
#
_cell.length_a   1.000
_cell.length_b   1.000
_cell.length_c   1.000
_cell.angle_alpha   90.00
_cell.angle_beta   90.00
_cell.angle_gamma   90.00
#
_symmetry.space_group_name_H-M   'P 1'
#
loop_
_entity.id
_entity.type
_entity.pdbx_description
1 polymer ?
#
loop_
_entity_poly.entity_id
_entity_poly.type
_entity_poly.pdbx_seq_one_letter_code
_entity_poly.pdbx_strand_id
1 'polypeptide(L)'
;MKSYGGIIEKASSYSNLYESFDYVLRGTMRKTCPTGQKLLAHREEVIAQLQQELREGTFRISHYHQFNIIERGKERTIQAIPLRDRIALNSLMNEIERRLLPSFITDTASSLKGRGGLYLLKRMQKAMQADRELRWFYKCDIRKYYQSVNQDKLTAIIRRKFREPQVVAILEDCVRMLPQGISIGLRASQTFGNLYLSEYVDHAIKDGLGCRYYWRYCDDIIVGGHSPQELTAVKEAIHSHAAEAGLDIKGNEQIFCIDDRPLDFLGYVIHGDGRIALRKHIKQRFIRRWRDVKSRRRRRELVGSFYGWAKHAHARHLFKTLTGYNMKDFSELGISYVAADGKKRYECPTARLDDLQNTRIIVKDYETGVTTKEGGGRYLVLVEDESAKEFKFFTNSEEMKQILDKTREAGEIPFRTVIRRKTFGEGKKKYCFT
;
A
#
# COMPACT_ATOMS: atom_id res chain seq x y z
N MET A 1 -27.17 4.90 2.44
CA MET A 1 -25.85 4.21 2.49
C MET A 1 -25.52 3.64 1.10
N LYS A 2 -24.26 3.76 0.63
CA LYS A 2 -23.86 3.28 -0.71
C LYS A 2 -23.68 1.76 -0.70
N SER A 3 -24.35 1.04 -1.61
CA SER A 3 -24.16 -0.39 -1.82
C SER A 3 -23.47 -0.65 -3.17
N TYR A 4 -22.69 -1.74 -3.24
CA TYR A 4 -21.79 -2.04 -4.35
C TYR A 4 -22.26 -3.26 -5.15
N GLY A 5 -22.12 -3.19 -6.49
CA GLY A 5 -22.39 -4.27 -7.44
C GLY A 5 -21.37 -4.29 -8.58
N GLY A 6 -21.49 -5.23 -9.52
CA GLY A 6 -20.56 -5.43 -10.63
C GLY A 6 -19.17 -5.87 -10.14
N ILE A 7 -19.13 -6.66 -9.06
CA ILE A 7 -17.90 -7.15 -8.45
C ILE A 7 -17.50 -8.48 -9.07
N ILE A 8 -18.45 -9.43 -9.17
CA ILE A 8 -18.18 -10.78 -9.68
C ILE A 8 -17.64 -10.75 -11.10
N GLU A 9 -18.24 -9.94 -11.98
CA GLU A 9 -17.78 -9.80 -13.35
C GLU A 9 -16.30 -9.44 -13.44
N LYS A 10 -15.85 -8.46 -12.64
CA LYS A 10 -14.46 -8.02 -12.60
C LYS A 10 -13.55 -8.97 -11.84
N ALA A 11 -14.04 -9.53 -10.73
CA ALA A 11 -13.29 -10.51 -9.95
C ALA A 11 -13.04 -11.78 -10.76
N SER A 12 -14.03 -12.28 -11.51
CA SER A 12 -13.91 -13.46 -12.36
C SER A 12 -13.31 -13.20 -13.75
N SER A 13 -12.87 -11.97 -14.06
CA SER A 13 -12.20 -11.70 -15.33
C SER A 13 -10.87 -12.45 -15.41
N TYR A 14 -10.52 -12.95 -16.59
CA TYR A 14 -9.23 -13.62 -16.82
C TYR A 14 -8.06 -12.75 -16.40
N SER A 15 -8.06 -11.45 -16.74
CA SER A 15 -7.00 -10.52 -16.36
C SER A 15 -6.76 -10.48 -14.86
N ASN A 16 -7.84 -10.35 -14.04
CA ASN A 16 -7.71 -10.29 -12.58
C ASN A 16 -7.31 -11.66 -11.99
N LEU A 17 -7.81 -12.76 -12.54
CA LEU A 17 -7.43 -14.10 -12.11
C LEU A 17 -5.95 -14.40 -12.42
N TYR A 18 -5.44 -14.04 -13.61
CA TYR A 18 -4.03 -14.17 -13.96
C TYR A 18 -3.14 -13.32 -13.05
N GLU A 19 -3.49 -12.06 -12.83
CA GLU A 19 -2.76 -11.18 -11.89
C GLU A 19 -2.75 -11.77 -10.48
N SER A 20 -3.87 -12.31 -10.02
CA SER A 20 -4.00 -12.94 -8.71
C SER A 20 -3.19 -14.23 -8.60
N PHE A 21 -3.16 -15.03 -9.65
CA PHE A 21 -2.34 -16.25 -9.75
C PHE A 21 -0.86 -15.89 -9.61
N ASP A 22 -0.37 -14.95 -10.41
CA ASP A 22 1.03 -14.52 -10.38
C ASP A 22 1.39 -13.85 -9.04
N TYR A 23 0.48 -13.07 -8.46
CA TYR A 23 0.67 -12.47 -7.15
C TYR A 23 0.79 -13.51 -6.04
N VAL A 24 -0.09 -14.50 -6.01
CA VAL A 24 -0.08 -15.56 -4.98
C VAL A 24 1.17 -16.42 -5.10
N LEU A 25 1.60 -16.74 -6.31
CA LEU A 25 2.77 -17.58 -6.56
C LEU A 25 4.11 -16.82 -6.70
N ARG A 26 4.15 -15.52 -6.51
CA ARG A 26 5.37 -14.69 -6.69
C ARG A 26 6.57 -15.08 -5.82
N GLY A 27 6.34 -15.74 -4.67
CA GLY A 27 7.42 -16.14 -3.76
C GLY A 27 8.12 -17.43 -4.20
N THR A 28 9.46 -17.48 -4.13
CA THR A 28 10.26 -18.65 -4.51
C THR A 28 9.74 -19.94 -3.86
N MET A 29 9.54 -19.94 -2.54
CA MET A 29 9.03 -21.10 -1.80
C MET A 29 7.67 -21.60 -2.32
N ARG A 30 6.78 -20.69 -2.72
CA ARG A 30 5.46 -21.07 -3.25
C ARG A 30 5.54 -21.63 -4.67
N LYS A 31 6.49 -21.14 -5.48
CA LYS A 31 6.71 -21.67 -6.84
C LYS A 31 7.36 -23.04 -6.83
N THR A 32 8.22 -23.31 -5.86
CA THR A 32 9.01 -24.55 -5.80
C THR A 32 8.36 -25.66 -4.99
N CYS A 33 7.35 -25.36 -4.15
CA CYS A 33 6.64 -26.41 -3.42
C CYS A 33 5.76 -27.26 -4.37
N PRO A 34 5.50 -28.54 -4.05
CA PRO A 34 4.73 -29.45 -4.91
C PRO A 34 3.37 -28.88 -5.34
N THR A 35 2.62 -28.27 -4.41
CA THR A 35 1.32 -27.64 -4.70
C THR A 35 1.48 -26.47 -5.69
N GLY A 36 2.51 -25.64 -5.52
CA GLY A 36 2.76 -24.52 -6.43
C GLY A 36 3.16 -24.97 -7.82
N GLN A 37 3.99 -26.02 -7.94
CA GLN A 37 4.37 -26.61 -9.23
C GLN A 37 3.16 -27.21 -9.95
N LYS A 38 2.28 -27.94 -9.22
CA LYS A 38 1.04 -28.47 -9.77
C LYS A 38 0.13 -27.34 -10.30
N LEU A 39 -0.03 -26.27 -9.55
CA LEU A 39 -0.83 -25.11 -10.00
C LEU A 39 -0.22 -24.45 -11.25
N LEU A 40 1.11 -24.34 -11.33
CA LEU A 40 1.79 -23.79 -12.51
C LEU A 40 1.62 -24.68 -13.75
N ALA A 41 1.68 -26.00 -13.58
CA ALA A 41 1.49 -26.95 -14.68
C ALA A 41 0.06 -26.93 -15.25
N HIS A 42 -0.96 -26.68 -14.39
CA HIS A 42 -2.38 -26.67 -14.78
C HIS A 42 -3.00 -25.26 -14.68
N ARG A 43 -2.20 -24.23 -14.99
CA ARG A 43 -2.60 -22.83 -14.80
C ARG A 43 -3.93 -22.48 -15.45
N GLU A 44 -4.08 -22.81 -16.73
CA GLU A 44 -5.26 -22.46 -17.53
C GLU A 44 -6.52 -23.15 -17.01
N GLU A 45 -6.42 -24.44 -16.67
CA GLU A 45 -7.52 -25.21 -16.10
C GLU A 45 -7.97 -24.66 -14.76
N VAL A 46 -7.02 -24.34 -13.87
CA VAL A 46 -7.29 -23.77 -12.56
C VAL A 46 -7.97 -22.41 -12.69
N ILE A 47 -7.51 -21.55 -13.59
CA ILE A 47 -8.09 -20.23 -13.82
C ILE A 47 -9.51 -20.35 -14.39
N ALA A 48 -9.76 -21.25 -15.35
CA ALA A 48 -11.08 -21.48 -15.91
C ALA A 48 -12.09 -22.00 -14.84
N GLN A 49 -11.65 -22.96 -14.03
CA GLN A 49 -12.45 -23.48 -12.91
C GLN A 49 -12.78 -22.38 -11.88
N LEU A 50 -11.79 -21.58 -11.47
CA LEU A 50 -12.02 -20.49 -10.53
C LEU A 50 -12.92 -19.40 -11.09
N GLN A 51 -12.83 -19.12 -12.41
CA GLN A 51 -13.74 -18.20 -13.08
C GLN A 51 -15.19 -18.68 -12.98
N GLN A 52 -15.42 -19.95 -13.30
CA GLN A 52 -16.74 -20.56 -13.24
C GLN A 52 -17.28 -20.53 -11.82
N GLU A 53 -16.53 -21.02 -10.84
CA GLU A 53 -16.94 -21.06 -9.43
C GLU A 53 -17.30 -19.66 -8.87
N LEU A 54 -16.53 -18.62 -9.24
CA LEU A 54 -16.82 -17.26 -8.82
C LEU A 54 -18.10 -16.72 -9.47
N ARG A 55 -18.32 -16.97 -10.77
CA ARG A 55 -19.53 -16.54 -11.50
C ARG A 55 -20.79 -17.21 -10.98
N GLU A 56 -20.72 -18.49 -10.72
CA GLU A 56 -21.82 -19.28 -10.20
C GLU A 56 -22.06 -19.06 -8.70
N GLY A 57 -21.09 -18.44 -8.00
CA GLY A 57 -21.15 -18.25 -6.54
C GLY A 57 -20.95 -19.55 -5.75
N THR A 58 -20.39 -20.58 -6.38
CA THR A 58 -20.13 -21.90 -5.79
C THR A 58 -18.78 -22.00 -5.11
N PHE A 59 -17.88 -21.03 -5.34
CA PHE A 59 -16.58 -20.99 -4.65
C PHE A 59 -16.75 -20.97 -3.14
N ARG A 60 -16.03 -21.88 -2.46
CA ARG A 60 -15.90 -21.92 -1.01
C ARG A 60 -14.45 -22.22 -0.62
N ILE A 61 -14.04 -21.78 0.56
CA ILE A 61 -12.75 -22.17 1.12
C ILE A 61 -12.79 -23.67 1.43
N SER A 62 -11.91 -24.44 0.78
CA SER A 62 -11.94 -25.92 0.85
C SER A 62 -11.56 -26.44 2.24
N HIS A 63 -10.51 -25.88 2.83
CA HIS A 63 -10.01 -26.20 4.17
C HIS A 63 -8.99 -25.13 4.61
N TYR A 64 -8.54 -25.20 5.86
CA TYR A 64 -7.41 -24.40 6.34
C TYR A 64 -6.50 -25.22 7.24
N HIS A 65 -5.23 -24.86 7.25
CA HIS A 65 -4.26 -25.35 8.23
C HIS A 65 -4.07 -24.32 9.33
N GLN A 66 -4.00 -24.76 10.56
CA GLN A 66 -3.76 -23.89 11.70
C GLN A 66 -2.36 -24.14 12.28
N PHE A 67 -1.63 -23.08 12.54
CA PHE A 67 -0.31 -23.15 13.18
C PHE A 67 -0.03 -21.89 14.00
N ASN A 68 0.82 -22.05 15.01
CA ASN A 68 1.20 -20.96 15.89
C ASN A 68 2.51 -20.31 15.43
N ILE A 69 2.56 -18.98 15.51
CA ILE A 69 3.78 -18.20 15.32
C ILE A 69 4.01 -17.33 16.56
N ILE A 70 5.29 -17.08 16.87
CA ILE A 70 5.65 -16.12 17.90
C ILE A 70 6.03 -14.79 17.20
N GLU A 71 5.18 -13.80 17.34
CA GLU A 71 5.43 -12.45 16.84
C GLU A 71 5.64 -11.47 18.00
N ARG A 72 6.86 -10.92 18.11
CA ARG A 72 7.24 -9.97 19.18
C ARG A 72 6.95 -10.47 20.58
N GLY A 73 7.20 -11.78 20.82
CA GLY A 73 6.96 -12.43 22.11
C GLY A 73 5.49 -12.77 22.40
N LYS A 74 4.58 -12.56 21.44
CA LYS A 74 3.18 -12.98 21.54
C LYS A 74 2.94 -14.14 20.60
N GLU A 75 2.31 -15.19 21.11
CA GLU A 75 1.84 -16.30 20.30
C GLU A 75 0.58 -15.89 19.53
N ARG A 76 0.56 -16.23 18.24
CA ARG A 76 -0.57 -15.98 17.36
C ARG A 76 -0.90 -17.24 16.58
N THR A 77 -2.14 -17.63 16.58
CA THR A 77 -2.66 -18.74 15.78
C THR A 77 -3.06 -18.22 14.40
N ILE A 78 -2.42 -18.75 13.38
CA ILE A 78 -2.64 -18.35 11.97
C ILE A 78 -3.39 -19.45 11.25
N GLN A 79 -4.40 -19.08 10.48
CA GLN A 79 -5.10 -19.99 9.57
C GLN A 79 -4.63 -19.76 8.14
N ALA A 80 -4.09 -20.79 7.53
CA ALA A 80 -3.60 -20.73 6.16
C ALA A 80 -4.49 -21.57 5.23
N ILE A 81 -5.10 -20.95 4.25
CA ILE A 81 -5.87 -21.62 3.20
C ILE A 81 -4.99 -22.07 2.04
N PRO A 82 -5.43 -23.06 1.23
CA PRO A 82 -4.70 -23.52 0.03
C PRO A 82 -4.36 -22.40 -0.94
N LEU A 83 -3.29 -22.58 -1.71
CA LEU A 83 -2.87 -21.58 -2.70
C LEU A 83 -3.94 -21.32 -3.77
N ARG A 84 -4.70 -22.35 -4.18
CA ARG A 84 -5.82 -22.22 -5.11
C ARG A 84 -6.90 -21.28 -4.58
N ASP A 85 -7.32 -21.49 -3.34
CA ASP A 85 -8.36 -20.67 -2.70
C ASP A 85 -7.87 -19.24 -2.47
N ARG A 86 -6.55 -19.07 -2.21
CA ARG A 86 -5.94 -17.73 -2.15
C ARG A 86 -6.00 -16.99 -3.46
N ILE A 87 -5.91 -17.67 -4.61
CA ILE A 87 -6.01 -17.02 -5.93
C ILE A 87 -7.42 -16.45 -6.11
N ALA A 88 -8.45 -17.25 -5.88
CA ALA A 88 -9.84 -16.81 -5.98
C ALA A 88 -10.15 -15.66 -5.01
N LEU A 89 -9.77 -15.83 -3.74
CA LEU A 89 -9.99 -14.80 -2.72
C LEU A 89 -9.20 -13.52 -3.03
N ASN A 90 -7.98 -13.62 -3.57
CA ASN A 90 -7.20 -12.46 -3.97
C ASN A 90 -7.88 -11.70 -5.11
N SER A 91 -8.41 -12.41 -6.10
CA SER A 91 -9.13 -11.81 -7.23
C SER A 91 -10.39 -11.07 -6.77
N LEU A 92 -11.18 -11.67 -5.88
CA LEU A 92 -12.36 -11.05 -5.30
C LEU A 92 -11.99 -9.81 -4.46
N MET A 93 -10.98 -9.93 -3.59
CA MET A 93 -10.57 -8.84 -2.70
C MET A 93 -9.94 -7.66 -3.44
N ASN A 94 -9.33 -7.84 -4.61
CA ASN A 94 -8.86 -6.73 -5.45
C ASN A 94 -10.00 -5.76 -5.78
N GLU A 95 -11.19 -6.29 -6.09
CA GLU A 95 -12.35 -5.49 -6.43
C GLU A 95 -13.07 -4.93 -5.21
N ILE A 96 -13.19 -5.72 -4.14
CA ILE A 96 -13.84 -5.32 -2.90
C ILE A 96 -13.08 -4.17 -2.23
N GLU A 97 -11.76 -4.32 -2.05
CA GLU A 97 -10.94 -3.30 -1.39
C GLU A 97 -10.94 -1.98 -2.16
N ARG A 98 -10.92 -2.04 -3.51
CA ARG A 98 -11.01 -0.85 -4.36
C ARG A 98 -12.32 -0.09 -4.17
N ARG A 99 -13.45 -0.80 -4.00
CA ARG A 99 -14.75 -0.19 -3.78
C ARG A 99 -14.96 0.34 -2.36
N LEU A 100 -14.42 -0.38 -1.37
CA LEU A 100 -14.55 0.01 0.04
C LEU A 100 -13.60 1.16 0.43
N LEU A 101 -12.45 1.32 -0.24
CA LEU A 101 -11.45 2.32 0.13
C LEU A 101 -12.01 3.74 0.29
N PRO A 102 -12.92 4.25 -0.58
CA PRO A 102 -13.52 5.58 -0.41
C PRO A 102 -14.49 5.69 0.78
N SER A 103 -14.97 4.57 1.32
CA SER A 103 -15.88 4.57 2.48
C SER A 103 -15.17 4.60 3.83
N PHE A 104 -13.86 4.39 3.86
CA PHE A 104 -13.07 4.52 5.08
C PHE A 104 -12.62 5.96 5.29
N ILE A 105 -12.66 6.43 6.52
CA ILE A 105 -12.09 7.73 6.88
C ILE A 105 -10.63 7.82 6.42
N THR A 106 -10.17 9.04 6.10
CA THR A 106 -8.79 9.25 5.60
C THR A 106 -7.73 8.92 6.64
N ASP A 107 -8.07 8.99 7.91
CA ASP A 107 -7.15 8.77 9.03
C ASP A 107 -7.11 7.32 9.54
N THR A 108 -7.66 6.38 8.75
CA THR A 108 -7.51 4.93 8.94
C THR A 108 -6.46 4.37 8.00
N ALA A 109 -5.59 3.53 8.53
CA ALA A 109 -4.55 2.81 7.79
C ALA A 109 -4.40 1.36 8.28
N SER A 110 -3.54 0.62 7.66
CA SER A 110 -3.29 -0.82 7.76
C SER A 110 -4.07 -1.61 6.72
N SER A 111 -3.34 -2.39 5.94
CA SER A 111 -3.90 -3.24 4.87
C SER A 111 -4.80 -2.50 3.87
N LEU A 112 -4.65 -1.20 3.76
CA LEU A 112 -5.29 -0.34 2.77
C LEU A 112 -4.25 0.16 1.76
N LYS A 113 -4.57 0.05 0.48
CA LYS A 113 -3.65 0.48 -0.59
C LYS A 113 -3.30 1.97 -0.44
N GLY A 114 -2.00 2.27 -0.38
CA GLY A 114 -1.50 3.63 -0.20
C GLY A 114 -1.58 4.18 1.24
N ARG A 115 -2.17 3.45 2.20
CA ARG A 115 -2.35 3.90 3.59
C ARG A 115 -1.65 2.96 4.58
N GLY A 116 -0.32 3.07 4.66
CA GLY A 116 0.51 2.34 5.63
C GLY A 116 0.84 3.18 6.87
N GLY A 117 1.67 2.64 7.78
CA GLY A 117 2.07 3.34 9.01
C GLY A 117 2.73 4.70 8.77
N LEU A 118 3.54 4.83 7.72
CA LEU A 118 4.16 6.11 7.34
C LEU A 118 3.14 7.14 6.85
N TYR A 119 2.05 6.70 6.24
CA TYR A 119 0.96 7.59 5.86
C TYR A 119 0.35 8.27 7.08
N LEU A 120 0.02 7.51 8.13
CA LEU A 120 -0.51 8.08 9.38
C LEU A 120 0.53 8.94 10.10
N LEU A 121 1.78 8.49 10.19
CA LEU A 121 2.84 9.26 10.82
C LEU A 121 2.97 10.66 10.22
N LYS A 122 2.98 10.77 8.89
CA LYS A 122 3.03 12.06 8.19
C LYS A 122 1.80 12.94 8.45
N ARG A 123 0.62 12.34 8.53
CA ARG A 123 -0.63 13.06 8.85
C ARG A 123 -0.62 13.61 10.28
N MET A 124 -0.16 12.80 11.24
CA MET A 124 0.02 13.23 12.63
C MET A 124 1.03 14.37 12.74
N GLN A 125 2.20 14.24 12.08
CA GLN A 125 3.20 15.32 12.03
C GLN A 125 2.61 16.62 11.48
N LYS A 126 1.89 16.54 10.34
CA LYS A 126 1.25 17.72 9.75
C LYS A 126 0.22 18.34 10.68
N ALA A 127 -0.57 17.53 11.39
CA ALA A 127 -1.55 18.03 12.36
C ALA A 127 -0.85 18.77 13.53
N MET A 128 0.17 18.18 14.13
CA MET A 128 0.94 18.79 15.23
C MET A 128 1.74 20.03 14.80
N GLN A 129 2.14 20.13 13.54
CA GLN A 129 2.78 21.33 12.99
C GLN A 129 1.78 22.46 12.75
N ALA A 130 0.57 22.13 12.29
CA ALA A 130 -0.49 23.08 12.00
C ALA A 130 -1.20 23.59 13.26
N ASP A 131 -1.22 22.78 14.32
CA ASP A 131 -1.87 23.08 15.58
C ASP A 131 -0.89 22.86 16.74
N ARG A 132 -0.37 23.97 17.30
CA ARG A 132 0.63 23.95 18.39
C ARG A 132 0.02 23.63 19.75
N GLU A 133 -1.30 23.76 19.88
CA GLU A 133 -2.04 23.45 21.11
C GLU A 133 -2.44 21.99 21.19
N LEU A 134 -2.21 21.21 20.11
CA LEU A 134 -2.41 19.76 20.06
C LEU A 134 -1.35 19.06 20.92
N ARG A 135 -1.56 19.02 22.24
CA ARG A 135 -0.58 18.51 23.23
C ARG A 135 -1.07 17.27 23.98
N TRP A 136 -2.36 17.03 24.02
CA TRP A 136 -2.95 15.91 24.74
C TRP A 136 -3.29 14.77 23.81
N PHE A 137 -3.01 13.55 24.23
CA PHE A 137 -3.27 12.36 23.44
C PHE A 137 -3.94 11.29 24.28
N TYR A 138 -4.98 10.68 23.70
CA TYR A 138 -5.56 9.43 24.17
C TYR A 138 -5.12 8.29 23.27
N LYS A 139 -4.62 7.23 23.88
CA LYS A 139 -4.20 6.02 23.16
C LYS A 139 -4.90 4.80 23.74
N CYS A 140 -5.52 3.99 22.89
CA CYS A 140 -6.13 2.72 23.26
C CYS A 140 -5.90 1.65 22.17
N ASP A 141 -6.17 0.41 22.56
CA ASP A 141 -6.01 -0.80 21.73
C ASP A 141 -7.17 -1.74 22.07
N ILE A 142 -7.74 -2.42 21.08
CA ILE A 142 -8.85 -3.34 21.27
C ILE A 142 -8.33 -4.70 21.71
N ARG A 143 -8.97 -5.28 22.72
CA ARG A 143 -8.60 -6.59 23.25
C ARG A 143 -8.92 -7.70 22.26
N LYS A 144 -7.90 -8.52 21.90
CA LYS A 144 -8.05 -9.68 21.01
C LYS A 144 -8.92 -9.42 19.77
N TYR A 145 -8.70 -8.28 19.11
CA TYR A 145 -9.60 -7.70 18.12
C TYR A 145 -10.19 -8.73 17.14
N TYR A 146 -9.37 -9.46 16.38
CA TYR A 146 -9.86 -10.43 15.38
C TYR A 146 -10.71 -11.56 15.99
N GLN A 147 -10.41 -11.96 17.20
CA GLN A 147 -11.15 -13.01 17.92
C GLN A 147 -12.47 -12.49 18.51
N SER A 148 -12.57 -11.17 18.75
CA SER A 148 -13.73 -10.51 19.36
C SER A 148 -14.75 -10.00 18.33
N VAL A 149 -14.40 -9.97 17.04
CA VAL A 149 -15.35 -9.53 16.00
C VAL A 149 -16.59 -10.43 16.01
N ASN A 150 -17.77 -9.81 16.16
CA ASN A 150 -19.03 -10.52 16.09
C ASN A 150 -19.39 -10.84 14.64
N GLN A 151 -19.46 -12.14 14.31
CA GLN A 151 -19.69 -12.62 12.95
C GLN A 151 -21.05 -12.19 12.39
N ASP A 152 -22.12 -12.19 13.21
CA ASP A 152 -23.47 -11.84 12.75
C ASP A 152 -23.56 -10.34 12.42
N LYS A 153 -22.99 -9.50 13.28
CA LYS A 153 -22.89 -8.06 13.03
C LYS A 153 -22.09 -7.76 11.76
N LEU A 154 -20.95 -8.44 11.58
CA LEU A 154 -20.13 -8.30 10.38
C LEU A 154 -20.86 -8.77 9.11
N THR A 155 -21.55 -9.92 9.19
CA THR A 155 -22.37 -10.44 8.09
C THR A 155 -23.50 -9.48 7.73
N ALA A 156 -24.15 -8.87 8.71
CA ALA A 156 -25.18 -7.86 8.48
C ALA A 156 -24.60 -6.63 7.72
N ILE A 157 -23.38 -6.18 8.07
CA ILE A 157 -22.69 -5.11 7.35
C ILE A 157 -22.42 -5.54 5.90
N ILE A 158 -21.90 -6.76 5.68
CA ILE A 158 -21.60 -7.30 4.34
C ILE A 158 -22.84 -7.32 3.47
N ARG A 159 -23.95 -7.86 3.97
CA ARG A 159 -25.25 -7.91 3.24
C ARG A 159 -25.74 -6.52 2.86
N ARG A 160 -25.54 -5.53 3.70
CA ARG A 160 -25.95 -4.15 3.45
C ARG A 160 -25.05 -3.44 2.41
N LYS A 161 -23.75 -3.80 2.38
CA LYS A 161 -22.74 -3.17 1.50
C LYS A 161 -22.70 -3.78 0.09
N PHE A 162 -23.03 -5.04 -0.07
CA PHE A 162 -22.89 -5.76 -1.34
C PHE A 162 -24.23 -6.28 -1.85
N ARG A 163 -24.53 -6.03 -3.13
CA ARG A 163 -25.82 -6.40 -3.77
C ARG A 163 -25.82 -7.82 -4.35
N GLU A 164 -24.64 -8.32 -4.72
CA GLU A 164 -24.48 -9.59 -5.44
C GLU A 164 -24.51 -10.76 -4.44
N PRO A 165 -25.52 -11.67 -4.54
CA PRO A 165 -25.64 -12.81 -3.62
C PRO A 165 -24.38 -13.69 -3.61
N GLN A 166 -23.71 -13.85 -4.76
CA GLN A 166 -22.48 -14.61 -4.90
C GLN A 166 -21.36 -14.01 -4.07
N VAL A 167 -21.18 -12.68 -4.12
CA VAL A 167 -20.19 -11.96 -3.32
C VAL A 167 -20.48 -12.13 -1.84
N VAL A 168 -21.74 -11.92 -1.43
CA VAL A 168 -22.18 -12.06 -0.04
C VAL A 168 -21.90 -13.46 0.46
N ALA A 169 -22.29 -14.50 -0.30
CA ALA A 169 -22.09 -15.89 0.11
C ALA A 169 -20.61 -16.24 0.33
N ILE A 170 -19.70 -15.80 -0.56
CA ILE A 170 -18.26 -16.04 -0.44
C ILE A 170 -17.68 -15.29 0.76
N LEU A 171 -18.11 -14.06 1.00
CA LEU A 171 -17.61 -13.26 2.13
C LEU A 171 -18.12 -13.82 3.47
N GLU A 172 -19.37 -14.30 3.54
CA GLU A 172 -19.91 -14.96 4.72
C GLU A 172 -19.18 -16.26 5.05
N ASP A 173 -18.83 -17.05 4.03
CA ASP A 173 -17.99 -18.24 4.20
C ASP A 173 -16.62 -17.87 4.81
N CYS A 174 -15.99 -16.81 4.35
CA CYS A 174 -14.76 -16.28 4.93
C CYS A 174 -14.93 -15.81 6.39
N VAL A 175 -16.05 -15.15 6.73
CA VAL A 175 -16.34 -14.68 8.09
C VAL A 175 -16.56 -15.87 9.02
N ARG A 176 -17.31 -16.87 8.58
CA ARG A 176 -17.71 -18.04 9.39
C ARG A 176 -16.71 -19.20 9.32
N MET A 177 -15.54 -19.00 8.71
CA MET A 177 -14.49 -20.03 8.64
C MET A 177 -14.04 -20.55 10.02
N LEU A 178 -14.10 -19.70 11.05
CA LEU A 178 -13.84 -20.07 12.44
C LEU A 178 -15.15 -20.12 13.25
N PRO A 179 -15.21 -20.87 14.35
CA PRO A 179 -16.38 -20.89 15.22
C PRO A 179 -16.71 -19.51 15.82
N GLN A 180 -15.71 -18.67 16.06
CA GLN A 180 -15.84 -17.34 16.63
C GLN A 180 -14.80 -16.39 16.07
N GLY A 181 -15.13 -15.10 15.97
CA GLY A 181 -14.25 -14.07 15.44
C GLY A 181 -13.93 -14.26 13.96
N ILE A 182 -12.84 -13.67 13.49
CA ILE A 182 -12.36 -13.78 12.12
C ILE A 182 -10.90 -14.24 12.07
N SER A 183 -10.53 -14.92 11.00
CA SER A 183 -9.19 -15.50 10.82
C SER A 183 -8.09 -14.43 10.74
N ILE A 184 -6.93 -14.70 11.32
CA ILE A 184 -5.75 -13.84 11.19
C ILE A 184 -4.99 -14.11 9.86
N GLY A 185 -5.25 -15.23 9.19
CA GLY A 185 -4.49 -15.65 8.00
C GLY A 185 -5.07 -15.23 6.65
N LEU A 186 -6.31 -14.75 6.60
CA LEU A 186 -6.98 -14.34 5.36
C LEU A 186 -6.74 -12.88 5.02
N ARG A 187 -6.60 -12.59 3.73
CA ARG A 187 -6.60 -11.20 3.22
C ARG A 187 -7.93 -10.51 3.52
N ALA A 188 -9.05 -11.22 3.36
CA ALA A 188 -10.39 -10.69 3.64
C ALA A 188 -10.55 -10.20 5.08
N SER A 189 -9.95 -10.88 6.06
CA SER A 189 -10.08 -10.52 7.47
C SER A 189 -9.52 -9.13 7.79
N GLN A 190 -8.47 -8.69 7.08
CA GLN A 190 -7.93 -7.34 7.25
C GLN A 190 -8.94 -6.28 6.79
N THR A 191 -9.60 -6.54 5.67
CA THR A 191 -10.66 -5.67 5.14
C THR A 191 -11.89 -5.70 6.05
N PHE A 192 -12.27 -6.88 6.54
CA PHE A 192 -13.38 -7.04 7.49
C PHE A 192 -13.15 -6.28 8.79
N GLY A 193 -11.93 -6.36 9.34
CA GLY A 193 -11.57 -5.59 10.53
C GLY A 193 -11.68 -4.08 10.28
N ASN A 194 -11.15 -3.58 9.15
CA ASN A 194 -11.31 -2.17 8.83
C ASN A 194 -12.78 -1.77 8.62
N LEU A 195 -13.57 -2.61 7.96
CA LEU A 195 -14.98 -2.36 7.71
C LEU A 195 -15.79 -2.34 9.02
N TYR A 196 -15.51 -3.26 9.92
CA TYR A 196 -16.20 -3.38 11.21
C TYR A 196 -15.98 -2.15 12.08
N LEU A 197 -14.72 -1.72 12.26
CA LEU A 197 -14.43 -0.50 13.02
C LEU A 197 -14.88 0.77 12.31
N SER A 198 -14.86 0.80 11.00
CA SER A 198 -15.40 1.93 10.25
C SER A 198 -16.89 2.17 10.51
N GLU A 199 -17.69 1.09 10.59
CA GLU A 199 -19.14 1.19 10.81
C GLU A 199 -19.50 1.53 12.26
N TYR A 200 -18.77 0.98 13.23
CA TYR A 200 -19.14 1.14 14.64
C TYR A 200 -18.38 2.27 15.34
N VAL A 201 -17.13 2.55 14.96
CA VAL A 201 -16.25 3.45 15.72
C VAL A 201 -15.79 4.66 14.90
N ASP A 202 -15.13 4.43 13.74
CA ASP A 202 -14.43 5.50 13.02
C ASP A 202 -15.34 6.66 12.65
N HIS A 203 -16.48 6.36 11.99
CA HIS A 203 -17.43 7.40 11.55
C HIS A 203 -18.18 8.04 12.72
N ALA A 204 -18.50 7.26 13.76
CA ALA A 204 -19.14 7.81 14.95
C ALA A 204 -18.24 8.84 15.64
N ILE A 205 -16.95 8.55 15.78
CA ILE A 205 -16.01 9.45 16.44
C ILE A 205 -15.57 10.59 15.51
N LYS A 206 -15.21 10.27 14.26
CA LYS A 206 -14.65 11.25 13.32
C LYS A 206 -15.69 12.23 12.80
N ASP A 207 -16.81 11.70 12.33
CA ASP A 207 -17.86 12.46 11.65
C ASP A 207 -19.00 12.81 12.63
N GLY A 208 -19.41 11.87 13.49
CA GLY A 208 -20.50 12.05 14.44
C GLY A 208 -20.15 13.03 15.57
N LEU A 209 -19.01 12.84 16.22
CA LEU A 209 -18.52 13.76 17.26
C LEU A 209 -17.69 14.91 16.72
N GLY A 210 -17.37 14.95 15.42
CA GLY A 210 -16.51 15.95 14.82
C GLY A 210 -15.05 15.90 15.29
N CYS A 211 -14.57 14.76 15.78
CA CYS A 211 -13.23 14.60 16.32
C CYS A 211 -12.16 14.82 15.22
N ARG A 212 -11.53 15.99 15.25
CA ARG A 212 -10.57 16.41 14.22
C ARG A 212 -9.32 15.53 14.18
N TYR A 213 -8.77 15.15 15.31
CA TYR A 213 -7.49 14.47 15.48
C TYR A 213 -7.69 13.03 15.94
N TYR A 214 -8.18 12.19 15.03
CA TYR A 214 -8.40 10.75 15.20
C TYR A 214 -7.60 9.98 14.18
N TRP A 215 -6.78 9.01 14.62
CA TRP A 215 -5.97 8.14 13.77
C TRP A 215 -6.09 6.69 14.22
N ARG A 216 -6.30 5.79 13.28
CA ARG A 216 -6.38 4.37 13.57
C ARG A 216 -5.47 3.54 12.66
N TYR A 217 -4.71 2.65 13.27
CA TYR A 217 -3.91 1.65 12.58
C TYR A 217 -4.33 0.26 13.05
N CYS A 218 -5.13 -0.47 12.24
CA CYS A 218 -5.76 -1.74 12.65
C CYS A 218 -6.61 -1.54 13.91
N ASP A 219 -6.21 -2.11 15.04
CA ASP A 219 -6.83 -2.02 16.37
C ASP A 219 -6.22 -0.94 17.28
N ASP A 220 -5.11 -0.33 16.88
CA ASP A 220 -4.45 0.78 17.60
C ASP A 220 -5.14 2.12 17.25
N ILE A 221 -5.78 2.77 18.23
CA ILE A 221 -6.46 4.06 18.08
C ILE A 221 -5.69 5.12 18.83
N ILE A 222 -5.49 6.28 18.19
CA ILE A 222 -4.93 7.49 18.80
C ILE A 222 -5.84 8.67 18.52
N VAL A 223 -6.14 9.40 19.55
CA VAL A 223 -6.89 10.67 19.48
C VAL A 223 -6.03 11.78 20.05
N GLY A 224 -6.01 12.93 19.37
CA GLY A 224 -5.38 14.15 19.86
C GLY A 224 -6.42 15.19 20.26
N GLY A 225 -6.09 16.02 21.22
CA GLY A 225 -6.94 17.10 21.72
C GLY A 225 -6.15 18.20 22.42
N HIS A 226 -6.86 19.24 22.87
CA HIS A 226 -6.28 20.40 23.53
C HIS A 226 -6.35 20.30 25.05
N SER A 227 -7.19 19.42 25.59
CA SER A 227 -7.33 19.20 27.03
C SER A 227 -7.61 17.72 27.36
N PRO A 228 -7.32 17.28 28.60
CA PRO A 228 -7.69 15.95 29.07
C PRO A 228 -9.21 15.75 29.17
N GLN A 229 -9.97 16.82 29.45
CA GLN A 229 -11.44 16.79 29.52
C GLN A 229 -12.06 16.47 28.17
N GLU A 230 -11.60 17.14 27.08
CA GLU A 230 -12.00 16.82 25.70
C GLU A 230 -11.76 15.35 25.39
N LEU A 231 -10.58 14.84 25.73
CA LEU A 231 -10.23 13.45 25.45
C LEU A 231 -10.99 12.43 26.31
N THR A 232 -11.41 12.82 27.51
CA THR A 232 -12.24 11.97 28.37
C THR A 232 -13.61 11.73 27.73
N ALA A 233 -14.25 12.75 27.18
CA ALA A 233 -15.52 12.61 26.47
C ALA A 233 -15.37 11.70 25.21
N VAL A 234 -14.29 11.88 24.44
CA VAL A 234 -14.02 11.02 23.26
C VAL A 234 -13.71 9.59 23.69
N LYS A 235 -12.98 9.38 24.78
CA LYS A 235 -12.73 8.06 25.37
C LYS A 235 -14.04 7.35 25.69
N GLU A 236 -14.95 7.99 26.41
CA GLU A 236 -16.25 7.43 26.77
C GLU A 236 -17.07 7.05 25.56
N ALA A 237 -17.06 7.89 24.52
CA ALA A 237 -17.71 7.60 23.26
C ALA A 237 -17.09 6.38 22.56
N ILE A 238 -15.75 6.27 22.51
CA ILE A 238 -15.08 5.09 21.94
C ILE A 238 -15.45 3.82 22.72
N HIS A 239 -15.51 3.88 24.05
CA HIS A 239 -15.95 2.73 24.86
C HIS A 239 -17.39 2.34 24.55
N SER A 240 -18.31 3.30 24.47
CA SER A 240 -19.71 3.05 24.12
C SER A 240 -19.86 2.36 22.76
N HIS A 241 -19.24 2.93 21.72
CA HIS A 241 -19.30 2.38 20.37
C HIS A 241 -18.56 1.03 20.23
N ALA A 242 -17.46 0.84 20.96
CA ALA A 242 -16.78 -0.46 21.03
C ALA A 242 -17.67 -1.49 21.69
N ALA A 243 -18.33 -1.18 22.81
CA ALA A 243 -19.27 -2.06 23.48
C ALA A 243 -20.49 -2.39 22.59
N GLU A 244 -21.05 -1.42 21.89
CA GLU A 244 -22.07 -1.65 20.87
C GLU A 244 -21.59 -2.63 19.80
N ALA A 245 -20.32 -2.56 19.38
CA ALA A 245 -19.71 -3.50 18.46
C ALA A 245 -19.43 -4.89 19.10
N GLY A 246 -19.57 -5.05 20.41
CA GLY A 246 -19.18 -6.27 21.13
C GLY A 246 -17.65 -6.37 21.31
N LEU A 247 -16.96 -5.24 21.36
CA LEU A 247 -15.52 -5.15 21.51
C LEU A 247 -15.14 -4.54 22.87
N ASP A 248 -14.05 -5.01 23.44
CA ASP A 248 -13.49 -4.49 24.69
C ASP A 248 -12.21 -3.68 24.42
N ILE A 249 -12.09 -2.54 25.06
CA ILE A 249 -10.84 -1.77 25.10
C ILE A 249 -9.90 -2.41 26.14
N LYS A 250 -8.60 -2.45 25.84
CA LYS A 250 -7.58 -2.93 26.79
C LYS A 250 -7.41 -1.93 27.95
N GLY A 251 -7.28 -2.46 29.16
CA GLY A 251 -7.10 -1.66 30.38
C GLY A 251 -5.78 -0.88 30.48
N ASN A 252 -4.92 -0.93 29.46
CA ASN A 252 -3.68 -0.14 29.36
C ASN A 252 -3.84 1.15 28.54
N GLU A 253 -5.06 1.58 28.33
CA GLU A 253 -5.36 2.86 27.68
C GLU A 253 -4.88 4.06 28.53
N GLN A 254 -4.56 5.16 27.88
CA GLN A 254 -3.94 6.32 28.56
C GLN A 254 -4.33 7.64 27.89
N ILE A 255 -4.62 8.63 28.72
CA ILE A 255 -4.62 10.04 28.34
C ILE A 255 -3.34 10.66 28.93
N PHE A 256 -2.57 11.39 28.11
CA PHE A 256 -1.29 11.99 28.54
C PHE A 256 -0.95 13.23 27.73
N CYS A 257 -0.17 14.14 28.33
CA CYS A 257 0.44 15.24 27.63
C CYS A 257 1.73 14.77 26.93
N ILE A 258 1.92 15.18 25.67
CA ILE A 258 3.11 14.80 24.88
C ILE A 258 4.39 15.43 25.42
N ASP A 259 4.28 16.52 26.19
CA ASP A 259 5.42 17.17 26.82
C ASP A 259 5.96 16.36 28.00
N ASP A 260 5.09 15.70 28.76
CA ASP A 260 5.47 14.85 29.87
C ASP A 260 5.95 13.47 29.37
N ARG A 261 5.30 12.98 28.32
CA ARG A 261 5.57 11.66 27.78
C ARG A 261 5.44 11.63 26.27
N PRO A 262 6.48 11.24 25.51
CA PRO A 262 6.40 11.17 24.05
C PRO A 262 5.42 10.08 23.59
N LEU A 263 4.76 10.35 22.48
CA LEU A 263 3.83 9.43 21.85
C LEU A 263 4.56 8.30 21.12
N ASP A 264 4.39 7.06 21.60
CA ASP A 264 4.92 5.85 20.96
C ASP A 264 3.89 5.24 20.02
N PHE A 265 4.11 5.37 18.69
CA PHE A 265 3.22 4.88 17.66
C PHE A 265 3.96 4.33 16.45
N LEU A 266 3.54 3.17 15.94
CA LEU A 266 4.03 2.54 14.69
C LEU A 266 5.55 2.38 14.57
N GLY A 267 6.24 2.18 15.69
CA GLY A 267 7.70 2.01 15.71
C GLY A 267 8.49 3.30 15.84
N TYR A 268 7.81 4.42 15.93
CA TYR A 268 8.37 5.75 16.16
C TYR A 268 7.95 6.30 17.52
N VAL A 269 8.77 7.20 18.04
CA VAL A 269 8.54 7.96 19.26
C VAL A 269 8.49 9.42 18.86
N ILE A 270 7.33 10.05 19.01
CA ILE A 270 7.06 11.44 18.63
C ILE A 270 7.14 12.28 19.90
N HIS A 271 8.03 13.27 19.92
CA HIS A 271 8.22 14.19 21.03
C HIS A 271 7.40 15.48 20.82
N GLY A 272 7.11 16.17 21.91
CA GLY A 272 6.35 17.41 21.88
C GLY A 272 7.02 18.56 21.11
N ASP A 273 8.34 18.54 20.98
CA ASP A 273 9.14 19.46 20.16
C ASP A 273 9.08 19.15 18.65
N GLY A 274 8.31 18.13 18.23
CA GLY A 274 8.20 17.66 16.85
C GLY A 274 9.30 16.70 16.41
N ARG A 275 10.25 16.38 17.28
CA ARG A 275 11.31 15.40 16.99
C ARG A 275 10.72 14.00 16.94
N ILE A 276 11.09 13.24 15.91
CA ILE A 276 10.72 11.83 15.76
C ILE A 276 11.95 10.96 15.94
N ALA A 277 11.89 10.04 16.89
CA ALA A 277 12.94 9.04 17.14
C ALA A 277 12.45 7.64 16.78
N LEU A 278 13.40 6.73 16.54
CA LEU A 278 13.10 5.31 16.39
C LEU A 278 12.90 4.66 17.76
N ARG A 279 11.90 3.77 17.85
CA ARG A 279 11.66 2.97 19.06
C ARG A 279 12.90 2.12 19.43
N LYS A 280 13.19 2.05 20.71
CA LYS A 280 14.40 1.37 21.25
C LYS A 280 14.62 -0.03 20.69
N HIS A 281 13.57 -0.86 20.62
CA HIS A 281 13.70 -2.24 20.15
C HIS A 281 14.07 -2.35 18.65
N ILE A 282 13.72 -1.36 17.81
CA ILE A 282 14.11 -1.35 16.39
C ILE A 282 15.63 -1.17 16.28
N LYS A 283 16.17 -0.21 17.05
CA LYS A 283 17.63 0.04 17.15
C LYS A 283 18.37 -1.18 17.65
N GLN A 284 17.92 -1.77 18.77
CA GLN A 284 18.54 -2.94 19.39
C GLN A 284 18.52 -4.16 18.48
N ARG A 285 17.38 -4.41 17.80
CA ARG A 285 17.28 -5.53 16.83
C ARG A 285 18.22 -5.36 15.65
N PHE A 286 18.39 -4.13 15.14
CA PHE A 286 19.37 -3.85 14.09
C PHE A 286 20.79 -4.13 14.60
N ILE A 287 21.20 -3.58 15.76
CA ILE A 287 22.53 -3.75 16.34
C ILE A 287 22.86 -5.23 16.54
N ARG A 288 21.92 -6.01 17.12
CA ARG A 288 22.12 -7.45 17.32
C ARG A 288 22.40 -8.16 16.00
N ARG A 289 21.52 -7.98 15.01
CA ARG A 289 21.68 -8.61 13.70
C ARG A 289 22.95 -8.15 12.98
N TRP A 290 23.32 -6.88 13.14
CA TRP A 290 24.51 -6.31 12.52
C TRP A 290 25.82 -6.95 13.04
N ARG A 291 25.88 -7.25 14.31
CA ARG A 291 27.02 -7.95 14.93
C ARG A 291 27.17 -9.38 14.40
N ASP A 292 26.08 -10.09 14.25
CA ASP A 292 26.07 -11.51 13.89
C ASP A 292 26.30 -11.77 12.40
N VAL A 293 26.05 -10.77 11.53
CA VAL A 293 26.11 -10.97 10.08
C VAL A 293 27.53 -10.81 9.53
N LYS A 294 28.07 -11.89 8.95
CA LYS A 294 29.39 -11.91 8.28
C LYS A 294 29.33 -11.58 6.79
N SER A 295 28.23 -11.96 6.09
CA SER A 295 28.06 -11.78 4.65
C SER A 295 27.89 -10.31 4.26
N ARG A 296 28.71 -9.81 3.30
CA ARG A 296 28.60 -8.45 2.74
C ARG A 296 27.24 -8.18 2.12
N ARG A 297 26.66 -9.15 1.40
CA ARG A 297 25.31 -9.04 0.81
C ARG A 297 24.27 -8.83 1.91
N ARG A 298 24.30 -9.67 2.95
CA ARG A 298 23.33 -9.59 4.06
C ARG A 298 23.48 -8.30 4.87
N ARG A 299 24.70 -7.78 5.02
CA ARG A 299 24.93 -6.47 5.63
C ARG A 299 24.25 -5.35 4.85
N ARG A 300 24.38 -5.32 3.50
CA ARG A 300 23.71 -4.33 2.65
C ARG A 300 22.17 -4.40 2.80
N GLU A 301 21.61 -5.60 2.82
CA GLU A 301 20.16 -5.81 3.02
C GLU A 301 19.69 -5.27 4.40
N LEU A 302 20.48 -5.49 5.46
CA LEU A 302 20.18 -4.96 6.79
C LEU A 302 20.26 -3.43 6.84
N VAL A 303 21.28 -2.82 6.22
CA VAL A 303 21.41 -1.36 6.12
C VAL A 303 20.22 -0.78 5.38
N GLY A 304 19.85 -1.35 4.23
CA GLY A 304 18.68 -0.90 3.46
C GLY A 304 17.37 -0.99 4.26
N SER A 305 17.18 -2.10 5.00
CA SER A 305 16.03 -2.27 5.89
C SER A 305 16.00 -1.23 7.02
N PHE A 306 17.14 -0.97 7.65
CA PHE A 306 17.26 0.03 8.72
C PHE A 306 17.10 1.46 8.18
N TYR A 307 17.65 1.75 7.01
CA TYR A 307 17.46 3.02 6.32
C TYR A 307 15.98 3.32 6.08
N GLY A 308 15.20 2.31 5.66
CA GLY A 308 13.76 2.42 5.49
C GLY A 308 13.03 2.96 6.73
N TRP A 309 13.53 2.68 7.94
CA TRP A 309 13.03 3.23 9.20
C TRP A 309 13.66 4.61 9.50
N ALA A 310 14.97 4.72 9.40
CA ALA A 310 15.75 5.86 9.85
C ALA A 310 15.47 7.14 9.05
N LYS A 311 15.19 7.03 7.76
CA LYS A 311 14.90 8.17 6.88
C LYS A 311 13.63 8.95 7.23
N HIS A 312 12.74 8.37 8.03
CA HIS A 312 11.50 9.01 8.48
C HIS A 312 11.58 9.49 9.94
N ALA A 313 12.78 9.48 10.52
CA ALA A 313 13.05 9.93 11.88
C ALA A 313 14.25 10.88 11.87
N HIS A 314 14.42 11.65 12.95
CA HIS A 314 15.62 12.46 13.19
C HIS A 314 16.80 11.55 13.61
N ALA A 315 17.20 10.65 12.71
CA ALA A 315 18.10 9.54 12.99
C ALA A 315 19.37 9.55 12.13
N ARG A 316 19.72 10.66 11.46
CA ARG A 316 20.91 10.76 10.58
C ARG A 316 22.20 10.40 11.32
N HIS A 317 22.45 11.02 12.48
CA HIS A 317 23.61 10.72 13.30
C HIS A 317 23.64 9.25 13.77
N LEU A 318 22.51 8.77 14.30
CA LEU A 318 22.37 7.36 14.72
C LEU A 318 22.64 6.39 13.57
N PHE A 319 22.11 6.67 12.38
CA PHE A 319 22.34 5.82 11.21
C PHE A 319 23.83 5.76 10.84
N LYS A 320 24.50 6.92 10.77
CA LYS A 320 25.95 7.01 10.51
C LYS A 320 26.75 6.23 11.55
N THR A 321 26.47 6.44 12.84
CA THR A 321 27.16 5.78 13.95
C THR A 321 27.02 4.26 13.91
N LEU A 322 25.83 3.75 13.60
CA LEU A 322 25.57 2.30 13.61
C LEU A 322 26.02 1.58 12.34
N THR A 323 26.06 2.24 11.21
CA THR A 323 26.32 1.59 9.91
C THR A 323 27.62 2.01 9.27
N GLY A 324 28.22 3.12 9.69
CA GLY A 324 29.36 3.76 9.02
C GLY A 324 29.00 4.50 7.73
N TYR A 325 27.71 4.46 7.30
CA TYR A 325 27.26 5.13 6.08
C TYR A 325 26.64 6.48 6.40
N ASN A 326 26.89 7.48 5.55
CA ASN A 326 26.12 8.72 5.57
C ASN A 326 24.72 8.46 5.02
N MET A 327 23.72 8.99 5.70
CA MET A 327 22.36 9.04 5.16
C MET A 327 22.30 10.20 4.18
N LYS A 328 22.37 9.90 2.89
CA LYS A 328 22.13 10.85 1.81
C LYS A 328 20.67 10.76 1.40
N ASP A 329 20.07 11.84 0.95
CA ASP A 329 18.81 11.77 0.26
C ASP A 329 18.99 10.98 -1.04
N PHE A 330 17.95 10.26 -1.48
CA PHE A 330 18.07 9.39 -2.65
C PHE A 330 18.54 10.14 -3.90
N SER A 331 18.14 11.42 -4.03
CA SER A 331 18.59 12.34 -5.07
C SER A 331 20.11 12.62 -5.01
N GLU A 332 20.72 12.58 -3.83
CA GLU A 332 22.17 12.78 -3.64
C GLU A 332 23.00 11.54 -3.96
N LEU A 333 22.36 10.37 -4.09
CA LEU A 333 23.06 9.12 -4.35
C LEU A 333 23.39 8.90 -5.83
N GLY A 334 22.79 9.67 -6.75
CA GLY A 334 22.96 9.46 -8.19
C GLY A 334 22.54 8.06 -8.67
N ILE A 335 21.80 7.31 -7.83
CA ILE A 335 21.37 5.95 -8.15
C ILE A 335 20.02 6.03 -8.82
N SER A 336 19.99 5.81 -10.13
CA SER A 336 18.76 5.53 -10.85
C SER A 336 18.42 4.03 -10.78
N TYR A 337 17.14 3.70 -10.74
CA TYR A 337 16.69 2.33 -10.91
C TYR A 337 17.07 1.85 -12.31
N VAL A 338 17.95 0.87 -12.39
CA VAL A 338 18.20 0.14 -13.64
C VAL A 338 17.36 -1.13 -13.56
N ALA A 339 16.38 -1.27 -14.45
CA ALA A 339 15.59 -2.48 -14.57
C ALA A 339 16.50 -3.69 -14.84
N ALA A 340 16.09 -4.89 -14.50
CA ALA A 340 16.88 -6.12 -14.70
C ALA A 340 17.25 -6.35 -16.18
N ASP A 341 16.55 -5.71 -17.11
CA ASP A 341 16.82 -5.66 -18.55
C ASP A 341 17.81 -4.55 -18.96
N GLY A 342 18.42 -3.86 -18.00
CA GLY A 342 19.38 -2.77 -18.21
C GLY A 342 18.78 -1.47 -18.73
N LYS A 343 17.44 -1.37 -18.88
CA LYS A 343 16.76 -0.21 -19.46
C LYS A 343 16.41 0.84 -18.42
N LYS A 344 16.63 2.10 -18.76
CA LYS A 344 16.22 3.25 -17.95
C LYS A 344 14.69 3.38 -17.97
N ARG A 345 14.08 3.56 -16.79
CA ARG A 345 12.65 3.88 -16.66
C ARG A 345 12.52 5.19 -15.92
N TYR A 346 12.15 6.24 -16.63
CA TYR A 346 11.96 7.57 -16.05
C TYR A 346 10.70 7.59 -15.17
N GLU A 347 10.78 8.16 -13.96
CA GLU A 347 9.67 8.21 -12.98
C GLU A 347 8.75 9.43 -13.14
N CYS A 348 8.77 10.10 -14.28
CA CYS A 348 7.94 11.25 -14.59
C CYS A 348 6.64 10.85 -15.32
N PRO A 349 5.60 11.73 -15.33
CA PRO A 349 4.36 11.48 -16.06
C PRO A 349 4.59 11.24 -17.55
N THR A 350 3.76 10.38 -18.14
CA THR A 350 3.77 10.16 -19.60
C THR A 350 2.85 11.18 -20.25
N ALA A 351 3.39 11.99 -21.16
CA ALA A 351 2.67 12.93 -22.01
C ALA A 351 2.35 12.32 -23.38
N ARG A 352 1.25 12.71 -23.99
CA ARG A 352 0.96 12.39 -25.39
C ARG A 352 1.68 13.39 -26.29
N LEU A 353 2.14 12.96 -27.47
CA LEU A 353 2.79 13.87 -28.43
C LEU A 353 1.86 15.00 -28.89
N ASP A 354 0.55 14.78 -28.90
CA ASP A 354 -0.43 15.83 -29.17
C ASP A 354 -0.42 16.94 -28.11
N ASP A 355 -0.24 16.59 -26.84
CA ASP A 355 -0.22 17.54 -25.71
C ASP A 355 1.08 18.38 -25.69
N LEU A 356 2.15 17.87 -26.32
CA LEU A 356 3.45 18.55 -26.45
C LEU A 356 3.62 19.26 -27.79
N GLN A 357 2.59 19.31 -28.62
CA GLN A 357 2.66 19.97 -29.94
C GLN A 357 2.84 21.48 -29.78
N ASN A 358 3.80 22.04 -30.53
CA ASN A 358 4.18 23.47 -30.52
C ASN A 358 4.74 23.99 -29.17
N THR A 359 5.04 23.08 -28.24
CA THR A 359 5.68 23.41 -26.97
C THR A 359 7.19 23.32 -27.11
N ARG A 360 7.93 24.32 -26.57
CA ARG A 360 9.37 24.21 -26.42
C ARG A 360 9.71 23.21 -25.31
N ILE A 361 10.61 22.30 -25.61
CA ILE A 361 11.06 21.28 -24.67
C ILE A 361 12.57 21.15 -24.71
N ILE A 362 13.14 20.67 -23.62
CA ILE A 362 14.52 20.23 -23.51
C ILE A 362 14.51 18.70 -23.50
N VAL A 363 15.12 18.09 -24.50
CA VAL A 363 15.34 16.62 -24.49
C VAL A 363 16.55 16.36 -23.59
N LYS A 364 16.31 15.66 -22.49
CA LYS A 364 17.32 15.36 -21.45
C LYS A 364 17.99 14.00 -21.63
N ASP A 365 17.24 13.02 -22.08
CA ASP A 365 17.76 11.65 -22.32
C ASP A 365 16.72 10.83 -23.10
N TYR A 366 17.11 9.67 -23.61
CA TYR A 366 16.18 8.72 -24.21
C TYR A 366 16.66 7.28 -24.10
N GLU A 367 15.72 6.35 -24.19
CA GLU A 367 15.92 4.90 -24.18
C GLU A 367 15.41 4.29 -25.47
N THR A 368 16.15 3.33 -26.05
CA THR A 368 15.83 2.71 -27.33
C THR A 368 15.20 1.32 -27.14
N GLY A 369 14.47 0.83 -28.15
CA GLY A 369 14.00 -0.55 -28.21
C GLY A 369 12.93 -0.89 -27.15
N VAL A 370 12.16 0.09 -26.69
CA VAL A 370 11.13 -0.10 -25.68
C VAL A 370 9.89 -0.78 -26.29
N THR A 371 9.40 -1.82 -25.63
CA THR A 371 8.14 -2.50 -26.02
C THR A 371 6.99 -1.91 -25.22
N THR A 372 5.93 -1.51 -25.90
CA THR A 372 4.68 -1.00 -25.29
C THR A 372 3.50 -1.89 -25.72
N LYS A 373 2.31 -1.64 -25.14
CA LYS A 373 1.07 -2.34 -25.55
C LYS A 373 0.74 -2.13 -27.05
N GLU A 374 1.30 -1.11 -27.68
CA GLU A 374 1.07 -0.76 -29.09
C GLU A 374 2.21 -1.19 -30.03
N GLY A 375 3.15 -2.03 -29.57
CA GLY A 375 4.25 -2.60 -30.34
C GLY A 375 5.65 -2.35 -29.76
N GLY A 376 6.66 -3.03 -30.33
CA GLY A 376 8.05 -2.93 -29.94
C GLY A 376 8.86 -1.89 -30.73
N GLY A 377 10.12 -1.68 -30.35
CA GLY A 377 11.07 -0.83 -31.07
C GLY A 377 10.86 0.67 -30.93
N ARG A 378 10.06 1.11 -29.96
CA ARG A 378 9.81 2.53 -29.66
C ARG A 378 10.97 3.15 -28.88
N TYR A 379 11.15 4.44 -29.02
CA TYR A 379 12.02 5.23 -28.16
C TYR A 379 11.20 5.88 -27.05
N LEU A 380 11.70 5.80 -25.83
CA LEU A 380 11.17 6.51 -24.65
C LEU A 380 12.03 7.74 -24.42
N VAL A 381 11.46 8.93 -24.55
CA VAL A 381 12.19 10.21 -24.50
C VAL A 381 11.82 10.94 -23.22
N LEU A 382 12.84 11.36 -22.45
CA LEU A 382 12.71 12.23 -21.29
C LEU A 382 12.86 13.67 -21.71
N VAL A 383 11.91 14.51 -21.37
CA VAL A 383 11.89 15.94 -21.70
C VAL A 383 11.49 16.79 -20.49
N GLU A 384 11.91 18.05 -20.53
CA GLU A 384 11.54 19.09 -19.58
C GLU A 384 10.87 20.24 -20.35
N ASP A 385 9.77 20.79 -19.81
CA ASP A 385 9.10 21.96 -20.38
C ASP A 385 9.69 23.29 -19.87
N GLU A 386 9.15 24.41 -20.35
CA GLU A 386 9.59 25.75 -19.94
C GLU A 386 9.36 26.07 -18.45
N SER A 387 8.53 25.28 -17.77
CA SER A 387 8.27 25.38 -16.33
C SER A 387 9.18 24.47 -15.48
N ALA A 388 10.24 23.91 -16.07
CA ALA A 388 11.15 22.93 -15.47
C ALA A 388 10.44 21.65 -14.98
N LYS A 389 9.32 21.28 -15.61
CA LYS A 389 8.57 20.07 -15.29
C LYS A 389 8.95 18.96 -16.24
N GLU A 390 9.32 17.81 -15.68
CA GLU A 390 9.73 16.63 -16.45
C GLU A 390 8.55 15.78 -16.89
N PHE A 391 8.60 15.34 -18.15
CA PHE A 391 7.68 14.40 -18.77
C PHE A 391 8.44 13.36 -19.59
N LYS A 392 7.78 12.27 -19.90
CA LYS A 392 8.28 11.29 -20.88
C LYS A 392 7.23 11.03 -21.95
N PHE A 393 7.65 10.72 -23.15
CA PHE A 393 6.76 10.26 -24.20
C PHE A 393 7.38 9.11 -25.01
N PHE A 394 6.53 8.36 -25.68
CA PHE A 394 6.97 7.30 -26.58
C PHE A 394 6.86 7.77 -28.03
N THR A 395 7.88 7.50 -28.82
CA THR A 395 7.86 7.78 -30.26
C THR A 395 8.26 6.58 -31.07
N ASN A 396 7.60 6.40 -32.22
CA ASN A 396 7.98 5.46 -33.28
C ASN A 396 8.34 6.20 -34.57
N SER A 397 8.45 7.52 -34.54
CA SER A 397 8.86 8.35 -35.71
C SER A 397 10.32 8.12 -36.04
N GLU A 398 10.60 7.54 -37.18
CA GLU A 398 11.97 7.30 -37.64
C GLU A 398 12.82 8.57 -37.70
N GLU A 399 12.21 9.70 -38.10
CA GLU A 399 12.88 11.00 -38.10
C GLU A 399 13.30 11.45 -36.70
N MET A 400 12.41 11.30 -35.71
CA MET A 400 12.75 11.64 -34.32
C MET A 400 13.81 10.68 -33.75
N LYS A 401 13.77 9.40 -34.08
CA LYS A 401 14.77 8.42 -33.67
C LYS A 401 16.14 8.76 -34.21
N GLN A 402 16.24 9.05 -35.54
CA GLN A 402 17.50 9.42 -36.16
C GLN A 402 18.10 10.72 -35.61
N ILE A 403 17.25 11.71 -35.30
CA ILE A 403 17.71 12.96 -34.68
C ILE A 403 18.26 12.66 -33.26
N LEU A 404 17.57 11.89 -32.47
CA LEU A 404 17.99 11.52 -31.12
C LEU A 404 19.33 10.77 -31.15
N ASP A 405 19.49 9.78 -32.05
CA ASP A 405 20.71 9.01 -32.15
C ASP A 405 21.89 9.88 -32.59
N LYS A 406 21.72 10.68 -33.63
CA LYS A 406 22.76 11.62 -34.09
C LYS A 406 23.14 12.64 -33.04
N THR A 407 22.17 13.16 -32.27
CA THR A 407 22.44 14.14 -31.20
C THR A 407 23.21 13.50 -30.04
N ARG A 408 22.91 12.21 -29.73
CA ARG A 408 23.68 11.45 -28.75
C ARG A 408 25.11 11.16 -29.21
N GLU A 409 25.28 10.74 -30.45
CA GLU A 409 26.59 10.50 -31.05
C GLU A 409 27.46 11.77 -31.08
N ALA A 410 26.83 12.92 -31.31
CA ALA A 410 27.50 14.23 -31.26
C ALA A 410 27.78 14.74 -29.83
N GLY A 411 27.27 14.09 -28.80
CA GLY A 411 27.41 14.53 -27.40
C GLY A 411 26.58 15.77 -27.04
N GLU A 412 25.56 16.10 -27.83
CA GLU A 412 24.76 17.33 -27.72
C GLU A 412 23.43 17.12 -26.95
N ILE A 413 23.33 16.09 -26.13
CA ILE A 413 22.23 15.90 -25.15
C ILE A 413 22.69 16.50 -23.83
N PRO A 414 21.89 17.38 -23.17
CA PRO A 414 20.54 17.83 -23.53
C PRO A 414 20.47 18.90 -24.64
N PHE A 415 19.38 18.88 -25.41
CA PHE A 415 19.15 19.91 -26.46
C PHE A 415 17.70 20.44 -26.43
N ARG A 416 17.52 21.66 -26.92
CA ARG A 416 16.21 22.31 -27.02
C ARG A 416 15.59 22.07 -28.40
N THR A 417 14.28 21.82 -28.41
CA THR A 417 13.51 21.61 -29.65
C THR A 417 12.03 21.94 -29.46
N VAL A 418 11.30 21.95 -30.57
CA VAL A 418 9.84 22.05 -30.57
C VAL A 418 9.28 20.81 -31.27
N ILE A 419 8.27 20.18 -30.71
CA ILE A 419 7.56 19.06 -31.37
C ILE A 419 6.53 19.67 -32.32
N ARG A 420 6.64 19.35 -33.60
CA ARG A 420 5.64 19.73 -34.60
C ARG A 420 5.00 18.53 -35.26
N ARG A 421 3.73 18.68 -35.59
CA ARG A 421 2.96 17.69 -36.34
C ARG A 421 2.92 18.10 -37.81
N LYS A 422 3.42 17.24 -38.69
CA LYS A 422 3.29 17.37 -40.14
C LYS A 422 2.26 16.40 -40.66
N THR A 423 1.42 16.83 -41.58
CA THR A 423 0.47 15.97 -42.29
C THR A 423 1.04 15.66 -43.66
N PHE A 424 1.02 14.39 -44.10
CA PHE A 424 1.49 13.98 -45.42
C PHE A 424 0.57 12.87 -46.00
N GLY A 425 0.47 12.85 -47.35
CA GLY A 425 -0.41 11.91 -48.03
C GLY A 425 -1.87 12.04 -47.60
N GLU A 426 -2.65 10.94 -47.66
CA GLU A 426 -4.09 10.89 -47.34
C GLU A 426 -4.36 11.06 -45.83
N GLY A 427 -3.95 12.19 -45.22
CA GLY A 427 -4.29 12.52 -43.82
C GLY A 427 -3.42 11.84 -42.75
N LYS A 428 -2.32 11.17 -43.14
CA LYS A 428 -1.37 10.57 -42.18
C LYS A 428 -0.60 11.62 -41.41
N LYS A 429 -0.55 11.49 -40.09
CA LYS A 429 0.12 12.44 -39.19
C LYS A 429 1.49 11.91 -38.80
N LYS A 430 2.49 12.79 -38.79
CA LYS A 430 3.87 12.51 -38.35
C LYS A 430 4.34 13.61 -37.41
N TYR A 431 4.98 13.21 -36.31
CA TYR A 431 5.63 14.17 -35.41
C TYR A 431 7.13 14.25 -35.71
N CYS A 432 7.67 15.45 -35.60
CA CYS A 432 9.10 15.73 -35.81
C CYS A 432 9.60 16.78 -34.85
N PHE A 433 10.89 16.77 -34.59
CA PHE A 433 11.61 17.88 -33.93
C PHE A 433 11.91 19.00 -34.93
N THR A 434 11.87 20.28 -34.46
CA THR A 434 12.20 21.46 -35.25
C THR A 434 12.91 22.50 -34.42
#